data_0ad8819c67f27c6b6fab1d013b9d6082
#
_entry.id   0ad8819c67f27c6b6fab1d013b9d6082
#
_cell.length_a   1.000
_cell.length_b   1.000
_cell.length_c   1.000
_cell.angle_alpha   90.00
_cell.angle_beta   90.00
_cell.angle_gamma   90.00
#
_symmetry.space_group_name_H-M   'P 1'
#
loop_
_entity.id
_entity.type
_entity.pdbx_description
1 polymer ?
#
loop_
_entity_poly.entity_id
_entity_poly.type
_entity_poly.pdbx_seq_one_letter_code
_entity_poly.pdbx_strand_id
1 'polypeptide(L)'
;HVSAVEEALAKGEEEGRRAVSYLVSRDTKTLSFEQIRSGAYESAAENLVDSIIAPIFWFVVFELLFGAGIFGAVLFRCANTMDAMLGYTDERIRLGWFAARADDVLAFIPARVAGILLLAVFAFKGTAKDALRCYRRDRKKRPGFNGGTPMSLIAGGCGICFEKPGVYTIGDARHTLAEGGKEIIS
;
A
#
# COMPACT_ATOMS: atom_id res chain seq x y z
N HIS A 1 -11.70 -4.47 4.80
CA HIS A 1 -10.89 -5.60 4.29
C HIS A 1 -9.93 -6.11 5.36
N VAL A 2 -9.08 -5.24 5.97
CA VAL A 2 -8.14 -5.67 7.04
C VAL A 2 -8.89 -6.25 8.24
N SER A 3 -9.98 -5.60 8.68
CA SER A 3 -10.83 -6.11 9.78
C SER A 3 -11.35 -7.53 9.51
N ALA A 4 -11.73 -7.81 8.26
CA ALA A 4 -12.18 -9.15 7.88
C ALA A 4 -11.05 -10.20 7.96
N VAL A 5 -9.80 -9.81 7.67
CA VAL A 5 -8.65 -10.70 7.87
C VAL A 5 -8.37 -10.93 9.35
N GLU A 6 -8.44 -9.90 10.19
CA GLU A 6 -8.27 -10.06 11.65
C GLU A 6 -9.38 -10.92 12.27
N GLU A 7 -10.63 -10.77 11.83
CA GLU A 7 -11.74 -11.63 12.24
C GLU A 7 -11.55 -13.09 11.80
N ALA A 8 -11.02 -13.30 10.59
CA ALA A 8 -10.69 -14.63 10.09
C ALA A 8 -9.53 -15.25 10.87
N LEU A 9 -8.48 -14.47 11.18
CA LEU A 9 -7.35 -14.91 12.02
C LEU A 9 -7.78 -15.30 13.44
N ALA A 10 -8.79 -14.64 13.98
CA ALA A 10 -9.35 -15.02 15.28
C ALA A 10 -10.02 -16.41 15.27
N LYS A 11 -10.43 -16.91 14.10
CA LYS A 11 -10.99 -18.26 13.93
C LYS A 11 -9.92 -19.32 13.65
N GLY A 12 -8.79 -18.92 13.10
CA GLY A 12 -7.66 -19.80 12.82
C GLY A 12 -6.77 -19.28 11.69
N GLU A 13 -5.59 -19.91 11.59
CA GLU A 13 -4.58 -19.49 10.60
C GLU A 13 -5.02 -19.79 9.16
N GLU A 14 -5.77 -20.87 8.96
CA GLU A 14 -6.24 -21.28 7.64
C GLU A 14 -7.32 -20.33 7.11
N GLU A 15 -8.25 -19.92 7.95
CA GLU A 15 -9.24 -18.89 7.63
C GLU A 15 -8.57 -17.54 7.32
N GLY A 16 -7.52 -17.19 8.09
CA GLY A 16 -6.70 -16.00 7.83
C GLY A 16 -6.00 -16.06 6.48
N ARG A 17 -5.37 -17.19 6.12
CA ARG A 17 -4.75 -17.42 4.81
C ARG A 17 -5.74 -17.26 3.66
N ARG A 18 -6.93 -17.82 3.83
CA ARG A 18 -8.01 -17.70 2.85
C ARG A 18 -8.48 -16.25 2.71
N ALA A 19 -8.66 -15.54 3.83
CA ALA A 19 -9.09 -14.14 3.80
C ALA A 19 -8.05 -13.23 3.15
N VAL A 20 -6.75 -13.38 3.48
CA VAL A 20 -5.68 -12.55 2.89
C VAL A 20 -5.44 -12.86 1.41
N SER A 21 -5.74 -14.06 0.94
CA SER A 21 -5.57 -14.43 -0.48
C SER A 21 -6.40 -13.58 -1.44
N TYR A 22 -7.48 -12.97 -0.98
CA TYR A 22 -8.25 -11.99 -1.76
C TYR A 22 -7.63 -10.60 -1.83
N LEU A 23 -6.62 -10.31 -0.99
CA LEU A 23 -5.99 -8.99 -0.89
C LEU A 23 -4.59 -8.97 -1.51
N VAL A 24 -3.92 -10.11 -1.60
CA VAL A 24 -2.52 -10.19 -2.04
C VAL A 24 -2.34 -11.18 -3.18
N SER A 25 -1.43 -10.88 -4.09
CA SER A 25 -1.10 -11.73 -5.25
C SER A 25 0.01 -12.77 -4.96
N ARG A 26 0.40 -12.95 -3.69
CA ARG A 26 1.41 -13.97 -3.28
C ARG A 26 0.75 -15.29 -2.90
N ASP A 27 1.52 -16.39 -2.92
CA ASP A 27 1.07 -17.65 -2.34
C ASP A 27 0.85 -17.49 -0.83
N THR A 28 -0.35 -17.81 -0.36
CA THR A 28 -0.76 -17.64 1.03
C THR A 28 -0.76 -18.92 1.83
N LYS A 29 -0.52 -20.08 1.20
CA LYS A 29 -0.68 -21.42 1.81
C LYS A 29 0.24 -21.68 3.00
N THR A 30 1.42 -21.04 3.03
CA THR A 30 2.45 -21.26 4.04
C THR A 30 2.70 -20.05 4.94
N LEU A 31 1.87 -19.00 4.83
CA LEU A 31 2.05 -17.79 5.61
C LEU A 31 1.73 -18.02 7.10
N SER A 32 2.59 -17.51 7.97
CA SER A 32 2.35 -17.45 9.41
C SER A 32 1.35 -16.33 9.76
N PHE A 33 0.82 -16.32 10.99
CA PHE A 33 -0.07 -15.27 11.48
C PHE A 33 0.45 -13.85 11.22
N GLU A 34 1.72 -13.59 11.52
CA GLU A 34 2.34 -12.28 11.31
C GLU A 34 2.50 -11.95 9.83
N GLN A 35 2.78 -12.93 8.98
CA GLN A 35 2.89 -12.74 7.53
C GLN A 35 1.52 -12.50 6.87
N ILE A 36 0.46 -13.11 7.39
CA ILE A 36 -0.92 -12.84 6.97
C ILE A 36 -1.29 -11.39 7.31
N ARG A 37 -1.01 -10.96 8.55
CA ARG A 37 -1.21 -9.57 8.98
C ARG A 37 -0.39 -8.61 8.14
N SER A 38 0.90 -8.90 7.92
CA SER A 38 1.76 -8.08 7.07
C SER A 38 1.11 -7.87 5.69
N GLY A 39 0.65 -8.93 5.04
CA GLY A 39 -0.01 -8.85 3.75
C GLY A 39 -1.28 -7.98 3.77
N ALA A 40 -2.10 -8.09 4.80
CA ALA A 40 -3.31 -7.29 4.95
C ALA A 40 -3.01 -5.80 5.16
N TYR A 41 -2.07 -5.48 6.04
CA TYR A 41 -1.69 -4.09 6.31
C TYR A 41 -0.85 -3.45 5.19
N GLU A 42 -0.01 -4.23 4.48
CA GLU A 42 0.65 -3.81 3.25
C GLU A 42 -0.39 -3.38 2.20
N SER A 43 -1.42 -4.22 1.99
CA SER A 43 -2.52 -3.89 1.07
C SER A 43 -3.26 -2.62 1.49
N ALA A 44 -3.49 -2.40 2.79
CA ALA A 44 -4.10 -1.16 3.28
C ALA A 44 -3.23 0.07 3.00
N ALA A 45 -1.91 -0.05 3.23
CA ALA A 45 -0.97 1.03 2.97
C ALA A 45 -0.90 1.42 1.48
N GLU A 46 -0.96 0.44 0.58
CA GLU A 46 -1.03 0.66 -0.87
C GLU A 46 -2.38 1.29 -1.26
N ASN A 47 -3.48 0.75 -0.76
CA ASN A 47 -4.83 1.26 -1.06
C ASN A 47 -5.08 2.67 -0.54
N LEU A 48 -4.36 3.14 0.47
CA LEU A 48 -4.40 4.55 0.89
C LEU A 48 -4.05 5.47 -0.28
N VAL A 49 -3.03 5.13 -1.06
CA VAL A 49 -2.65 5.92 -2.24
C VAL A 49 -3.62 5.64 -3.39
N ASP A 50 -3.80 4.38 -3.76
CA ASP A 50 -4.45 3.98 -5.00
C ASP A 50 -5.97 4.15 -4.98
N SER A 51 -6.60 4.05 -3.79
CA SER A 51 -8.06 4.11 -3.67
C SER A 51 -8.58 5.41 -3.06
N ILE A 52 -7.70 6.21 -2.42
CA ILE A 52 -8.12 7.45 -1.75
C ILE A 52 -7.36 8.65 -2.29
N ILE A 53 -6.05 8.72 -2.06
CA ILE A 53 -5.28 9.95 -2.33
C ILE A 53 -5.19 10.24 -3.82
N ALA A 54 -4.87 9.24 -4.66
CA ALA A 54 -4.66 9.46 -6.08
C ALA A 54 -5.96 9.80 -6.84
N PRO A 55 -7.11 9.13 -6.62
CA PRO A 55 -8.37 9.57 -7.22
C PRO A 55 -8.75 11.00 -6.83
N ILE A 56 -8.62 11.37 -5.54
CA ILE A 56 -8.92 12.74 -5.06
C ILE A 56 -7.95 13.75 -5.71
N PHE A 57 -6.65 13.43 -5.74
CA PHE A 57 -5.65 14.29 -6.36
C PHE A 57 -5.98 14.58 -7.83
N TRP A 58 -6.25 13.54 -8.62
CA TRP A 58 -6.57 13.73 -10.03
C TRP A 58 -7.94 14.37 -10.25
N PHE A 59 -8.92 14.13 -9.37
CA PHE A 59 -10.17 14.88 -9.37
C PHE A 59 -9.89 16.38 -9.25
N VAL A 60 -9.13 16.79 -8.23
CA VAL A 60 -8.83 18.22 -7.97
C VAL A 60 -8.04 18.84 -9.13
N VAL A 61 -7.01 18.15 -9.64
CA VAL A 61 -6.20 18.66 -10.75
C VAL A 61 -7.05 18.89 -11.99
N PHE A 62 -7.88 17.93 -12.39
CA PHE A 62 -8.72 18.06 -13.58
C PHE A 62 -9.87 19.03 -13.40
N GLU A 63 -10.41 19.14 -12.18
CA GLU A 63 -11.42 20.14 -11.87
C GLU A 63 -10.87 21.55 -12.03
N LEU A 64 -9.71 21.84 -11.45
CA LEU A 64 -9.10 23.17 -11.49
C LEU A 64 -8.62 23.56 -12.89
N LEU A 65 -8.15 22.61 -13.70
CA LEU A 65 -7.59 22.89 -15.01
C LEU A 65 -8.63 22.89 -16.14
N PHE A 66 -9.66 22.03 -16.02
CA PHE A 66 -10.57 21.72 -17.13
C PHE A 66 -12.04 21.71 -16.74
N GLY A 67 -12.40 21.87 -15.46
CA GLY A 67 -13.79 21.69 -14.99
C GLY A 67 -14.30 20.25 -15.15
N ALA A 68 -13.39 19.26 -15.10
CA ALA A 68 -13.67 17.85 -15.44
C ALA A 68 -13.14 16.88 -14.38
N GLY A 69 -13.33 17.18 -13.09
CA GLY A 69 -12.74 16.43 -11.96
C GLY A 69 -13.09 14.94 -11.98
N ILE A 70 -14.34 14.59 -12.28
CA ILE A 70 -14.77 13.19 -12.37
C ILE A 70 -13.94 12.44 -13.43
N PHE A 71 -13.68 13.05 -14.58
CA PHE A 71 -12.86 12.44 -15.63
C PHE A 71 -11.44 12.13 -15.13
N GLY A 72 -10.79 13.04 -14.39
CA GLY A 72 -9.47 12.83 -13.81
C GLY A 72 -9.43 11.65 -12.84
N ALA A 73 -10.41 11.56 -11.93
CA ALA A 73 -10.52 10.44 -10.99
C ALA A 73 -10.74 9.10 -11.71
N VAL A 74 -11.63 9.07 -12.71
CA VAL A 74 -11.93 7.86 -13.49
C VAL A 74 -10.72 7.45 -14.33
N LEU A 75 -10.02 8.39 -14.95
CA LEU A 75 -8.80 8.11 -15.72
C LEU A 75 -7.75 7.39 -14.88
N PHE A 76 -7.48 7.92 -13.67
CA PHE A 76 -6.57 7.25 -12.74
C PHE A 76 -7.06 5.84 -12.36
N ARG A 77 -8.34 5.70 -11.99
CA ARG A 77 -8.90 4.39 -11.60
C ARG A 77 -8.86 3.37 -12.74
N CYS A 78 -9.07 3.79 -13.98
CA CYS A 78 -8.92 2.91 -15.14
C CYS A 78 -7.47 2.44 -15.29
N ALA A 79 -6.48 3.33 -15.21
CA ALA A 79 -5.07 2.97 -15.32
C ALA A 79 -4.65 1.99 -14.20
N ASN A 80 -5.01 2.29 -12.96
CA ASN A 80 -4.73 1.44 -11.80
C ASN A 80 -5.39 0.05 -11.90
N THR A 81 -6.65 0.00 -12.36
CA THR A 81 -7.36 -1.27 -12.57
C THR A 81 -6.73 -2.07 -13.72
N MET A 82 -6.32 -1.39 -14.80
CA MET A 82 -5.63 -2.05 -15.92
C MET A 82 -4.30 -2.65 -15.48
N ASP A 83 -3.51 -1.95 -14.64
CA ASP A 83 -2.28 -2.51 -14.07
C ASP A 83 -2.56 -3.74 -13.23
N ALA A 84 -3.54 -3.67 -12.33
CA ALA A 84 -3.92 -4.81 -11.49
C ALA A 84 -4.39 -6.04 -12.29
N MET A 85 -5.03 -5.83 -13.46
CA MET A 85 -5.54 -6.93 -14.30
C MET A 85 -4.53 -7.45 -15.33
N LEU A 86 -3.64 -6.59 -15.83
CA LEU A 86 -2.76 -6.88 -16.95
C LEU A 86 -1.26 -6.86 -16.59
N GLY A 87 -0.90 -6.30 -15.42
CA GLY A 87 0.48 -6.11 -14.97
C GLY A 87 1.26 -7.40 -14.64
N TYR A 88 0.75 -8.56 -15.05
CA TYR A 88 1.42 -9.85 -14.89
C TYR A 88 2.57 -10.02 -15.91
N THR A 89 3.62 -10.72 -15.50
CA THR A 89 4.85 -10.96 -16.29
C THR A 89 4.77 -12.21 -17.17
N ASP A 90 3.57 -12.62 -17.57
CA ASP A 90 3.31 -13.75 -18.44
C ASP A 90 3.34 -13.36 -19.95
N GLU A 91 2.73 -14.17 -20.81
CA GLU A 91 2.65 -13.94 -22.27
C GLU A 91 2.05 -12.58 -22.68
N ARG A 92 1.39 -11.86 -21.76
CA ARG A 92 0.79 -10.54 -21.95
C ARG A 92 1.71 -9.37 -21.59
N ILE A 93 2.99 -9.62 -21.37
CA ILE A 93 3.98 -8.64 -20.87
C ILE A 93 3.98 -7.31 -21.66
N ARG A 94 3.66 -7.32 -22.96
CA ARG A 94 3.60 -6.09 -23.77
C ARG A 94 2.37 -5.22 -23.46
N LEU A 95 1.23 -5.84 -23.19
CA LEU A 95 0.01 -5.13 -22.80
C LEU A 95 0.11 -4.65 -21.34
N GLY A 96 0.62 -5.50 -20.46
CA GLY A 96 0.85 -5.20 -19.05
C GLY A 96 1.88 -4.10 -18.83
N TRP A 97 2.90 -4.01 -19.70
CA TRP A 97 3.93 -2.97 -19.57
C TRP A 97 3.37 -1.56 -19.65
N PHE A 98 2.46 -1.30 -20.61
CA PHE A 98 1.85 0.03 -20.77
C PHE A 98 0.99 0.38 -19.55
N ALA A 99 0.14 -0.55 -19.10
CA ALA A 99 -0.72 -0.36 -17.93
C ALA A 99 0.11 -0.07 -16.67
N ALA A 100 1.16 -0.86 -16.41
CA ALA A 100 2.07 -0.66 -15.28
C ALA A 100 2.78 0.71 -15.34
N ARG A 101 3.22 1.15 -16.52
CA ARG A 101 3.87 2.46 -16.68
C ARG A 101 2.90 3.62 -16.52
N ALA A 102 1.69 3.49 -17.05
CA ALA A 102 0.65 4.50 -16.87
C ALA A 102 0.29 4.66 -15.39
N ASP A 103 0.09 3.56 -14.65
CA ASP A 103 -0.15 3.58 -13.22
C ASP A 103 1.04 4.19 -12.46
N ASP A 104 2.27 3.74 -12.72
CA ASP A 104 3.50 4.27 -12.11
C ASP A 104 3.61 5.80 -12.24
N VAL A 105 3.33 6.33 -13.43
CA VAL A 105 3.42 7.77 -13.71
C VAL A 105 2.28 8.53 -13.03
N LEU A 106 1.05 8.04 -13.13
CA LEU A 106 -0.11 8.70 -12.56
C LEU A 106 -0.11 8.64 -11.01
N ALA A 107 0.40 7.57 -10.41
CA ALA A 107 0.54 7.46 -8.96
C ALA A 107 1.78 8.20 -8.42
N PHE A 108 2.69 8.68 -9.26
CA PHE A 108 3.98 9.25 -8.80
C PHE A 108 3.81 10.45 -7.87
N ILE A 109 3.07 11.48 -8.29
CA ILE A 109 2.83 12.67 -7.45
C ILE A 109 1.90 12.33 -6.28
N PRO A 110 0.76 11.64 -6.46
CA PRO A 110 -0.11 11.23 -5.36
C PRO A 110 0.60 10.49 -4.23
N ALA A 111 1.51 9.56 -4.55
CA ALA A 111 2.27 8.84 -3.54
C ALA A 111 3.19 9.77 -2.70
N ARG A 112 3.71 10.86 -3.28
CA ARG A 112 4.51 11.86 -2.54
C ARG A 112 3.62 12.75 -1.69
N VAL A 113 2.46 13.14 -2.19
CA VAL A 113 1.44 13.85 -1.40
C VAL A 113 1.01 13.00 -0.21
N ALA A 114 0.70 11.72 -0.41
CA ALA A 114 0.41 10.77 0.67
C ALA A 114 1.54 10.70 1.68
N GLY A 115 2.80 10.66 1.22
CA GLY A 115 3.98 10.66 2.08
C GLY A 115 4.08 11.91 2.95
N ILE A 116 3.77 13.09 2.41
CA ILE A 116 3.76 14.35 3.17
C ILE A 116 2.63 14.33 4.21
N LEU A 117 1.44 13.88 3.84
CA LEU A 117 0.30 13.78 4.76
C LEU A 117 0.59 12.79 5.90
N LEU A 118 1.16 11.62 5.60
CA LEU A 118 1.58 10.65 6.61
C LEU A 118 2.64 11.23 7.56
N LEU A 119 3.63 11.95 7.03
CA LEU A 119 4.62 12.62 7.87
C LEU A 119 4.00 13.67 8.78
N ALA A 120 3.01 14.42 8.30
CA ALA A 120 2.26 15.37 9.12
C ALA A 120 1.52 14.64 10.25
N VAL A 121 0.81 13.55 9.94
CA VAL A 121 0.13 12.72 10.96
C VAL A 121 1.13 12.21 12.00
N PHE A 122 2.26 11.66 11.57
CA PHE A 122 3.29 11.16 12.48
C PHE A 122 4.02 12.29 13.24
N ALA A 123 4.02 13.52 12.73
CA ALA A 123 4.52 14.68 13.47
C ALA A 123 3.60 15.01 14.65
N PHE A 124 2.28 14.98 14.44
CA PHE A 124 1.30 15.14 15.54
C PHE A 124 1.38 14.02 16.57
N LYS A 125 1.67 12.78 16.13
CA LYS A 125 1.88 11.60 17.01
C LYS A 125 3.28 11.59 17.68
N GLY A 126 4.20 12.46 17.30
CA GLY A 126 5.58 12.49 17.83
C GLY A 126 6.54 11.44 17.23
N THR A 127 6.10 10.66 16.22
CA THR A 127 6.87 9.56 15.61
C THR A 127 7.44 9.88 14.23
N ALA A 128 7.35 11.14 13.77
CA ALA A 128 7.82 11.55 12.43
C ALA A 128 9.31 11.27 12.19
N LYS A 129 10.15 11.35 13.21
CA LYS A 129 11.59 11.06 13.08
C LYS A 129 11.84 9.59 12.73
N ASP A 130 11.09 8.69 13.36
CA ASP A 130 11.19 7.25 13.09
C ASP A 130 10.60 6.89 11.72
N ALA A 131 9.46 7.48 11.36
CA ALA A 131 8.88 7.37 10.03
C ALA A 131 9.88 7.81 8.95
N LEU A 132 10.50 8.97 9.10
CA LEU A 132 11.46 9.50 8.13
C LEU A 132 12.75 8.66 8.06
N ARG A 133 13.23 8.13 9.20
CA ARG A 133 14.37 7.24 9.26
C ARG A 133 14.10 5.96 8.48
N CYS A 134 12.97 5.32 8.73
CA CYS A 134 12.54 4.12 8.02
C CYS A 134 12.36 4.40 6.52
N TYR A 135 11.70 5.48 6.14
CA TYR A 135 11.55 5.91 4.75
C TYR A 135 12.90 6.04 4.02
N ARG A 136 13.87 6.73 4.61
CA ARG A 136 15.19 6.91 3.98
C ARG A 136 15.93 5.60 3.79
N ARG A 137 15.80 4.67 4.73
CA ARG A 137 16.45 3.35 4.72
C ARG A 137 15.77 2.37 3.78
N ASP A 138 14.43 2.28 3.85
CA ASP A 138 13.69 1.10 3.38
C ASP A 138 12.80 1.34 2.14
N ARG A 139 12.52 2.59 1.74
CA ARG A 139 11.59 2.88 0.64
C ARG A 139 11.91 2.20 -0.69
N LYS A 140 13.19 1.85 -0.92
CA LYS A 140 13.66 1.19 -2.14
C LYS A 140 13.66 -0.34 -2.06
N LYS A 141 13.39 -0.92 -0.90
CA LYS A 141 13.37 -2.37 -0.72
C LYS A 141 12.17 -3.01 -1.44
N ARG A 142 11.03 -2.31 -1.46
CA ARG A 142 9.88 -2.74 -2.26
C ARG A 142 10.13 -2.45 -3.73
N PRO A 143 9.95 -3.45 -4.63
CA PRO A 143 9.95 -3.21 -6.07
C PRO A 143 8.86 -2.20 -6.48
N GLY A 144 9.16 -1.36 -7.47
CA GLY A 144 8.26 -0.31 -7.96
C GLY A 144 8.59 1.08 -7.38
N PHE A 145 7.98 2.13 -7.96
CA PHE A 145 8.35 3.53 -7.69
C PHE A 145 7.55 4.18 -6.57
N ASN A 146 6.34 3.71 -6.29
CA ASN A 146 5.36 4.43 -5.48
C ASN A 146 5.07 3.79 -4.13
N GLY A 147 4.82 2.47 -4.08
CA GLY A 147 4.34 1.78 -2.88
C GLY A 147 5.33 1.76 -1.70
N GLY A 148 6.64 1.85 -1.97
CA GLY A 148 7.63 1.93 -0.90
C GLY A 148 7.54 3.20 -0.04
N THR A 149 6.95 4.28 -0.57
CA THR A 149 6.78 5.55 0.17
C THR A 149 5.79 5.40 1.33
N PRO A 150 4.50 5.06 1.11
CA PRO A 150 3.56 4.93 2.20
C PRO A 150 3.94 3.78 3.15
N MET A 151 4.37 2.63 2.62
CA MET A 151 4.73 1.47 3.44
C MET A 151 5.85 1.76 4.44
N SER A 152 6.95 2.39 3.98
CA SER A 152 8.08 2.68 4.87
C SER A 152 7.77 3.78 5.89
N LEU A 153 6.94 4.76 5.55
CA LEU A 153 6.50 5.79 6.49
C LEU A 153 5.60 5.20 7.57
N ILE A 154 4.64 4.37 7.19
CA ILE A 154 3.73 3.68 8.11
C ILE A 154 4.53 2.72 9.00
N ALA A 155 5.41 1.90 8.43
CA ALA A 155 6.23 0.98 9.20
C ALA A 155 7.05 1.69 10.28
N GLY A 156 7.73 2.79 9.91
CA GLY A 156 8.52 3.58 10.86
C GLY A 156 7.69 4.35 11.87
N GLY A 157 6.58 4.95 11.43
CA GLY A 157 5.70 5.77 12.27
C GLY A 157 4.94 4.96 13.32
N CYS A 158 4.48 3.76 12.96
CA CYS A 158 3.80 2.83 13.86
C CYS A 158 4.75 1.85 14.55
N GLY A 159 6.04 1.85 14.21
CA GLY A 159 7.03 0.93 14.81
C GLY A 159 6.79 -0.54 14.50
N ILE A 160 6.28 -0.84 13.32
CA ILE A 160 5.97 -2.19 12.84
C ILE A 160 6.89 -2.63 11.72
N CYS A 161 6.86 -3.92 11.41
CA CYS A 161 7.64 -4.50 10.32
C CYS A 161 6.71 -5.17 9.30
N PHE A 162 6.82 -4.77 8.04
CA PHE A 162 6.19 -5.45 6.91
C PHE A 162 7.16 -6.47 6.33
N GLU A 163 6.69 -7.68 6.09
CA GLU A 163 7.47 -8.77 5.53
C GLU A 163 6.75 -9.42 4.34
N LYS A 164 7.40 -9.41 3.19
CA LYS A 164 7.06 -10.27 2.06
C LYS A 164 8.16 -11.30 1.91
N PRO A 165 7.92 -12.58 2.30
CA PRO A 165 8.94 -13.61 2.31
C PRO A 165 9.71 -13.69 1.00
N GLY A 166 11.04 -13.71 1.07
CA GLY A 166 11.92 -13.78 -0.10
C GLY A 166 12.00 -12.52 -0.97
N VAL A 167 11.27 -11.44 -0.64
CA VAL A 167 11.25 -10.21 -1.44
C VAL A 167 11.74 -9.00 -0.66
N TYR A 168 11.12 -8.67 0.48
CA TYR A 168 11.53 -7.53 1.29
C TYR A 168 11.10 -7.64 2.75
N THR A 169 11.81 -6.86 3.58
CA THR A 169 11.47 -6.54 4.96
C THR A 169 11.60 -5.03 5.14
N ILE A 170 10.51 -4.36 5.56
CA ILE A 170 10.42 -2.90 5.69
C ILE A 170 9.99 -2.54 7.12
N GLY A 171 10.78 -1.73 7.80
CA GLY A 171 10.53 -1.30 9.17
C GLY A 171 11.29 -2.10 10.20
N ASP A 172 11.02 -1.78 11.46
CA ASP A 172 11.59 -2.43 12.64
C ASP A 172 10.42 -2.89 13.53
N ALA A 173 10.41 -4.17 13.92
CA ALA A 173 9.35 -4.75 14.76
C ALA A 173 9.51 -4.31 16.23
N ARG A 174 9.18 -3.04 16.52
CA ARG A 174 9.10 -2.53 17.91
C ARG A 174 7.79 -2.91 18.56
N HIS A 175 6.74 -2.98 17.76
CA HIS A 175 5.41 -3.44 18.10
C HIS A 175 5.02 -4.58 17.19
N THR A 176 4.16 -5.47 17.66
CA THR A 176 3.57 -6.50 16.81
C THR A 176 2.60 -5.84 15.81
N LEU A 177 2.37 -6.50 14.68
CA LEU A 177 1.36 -6.03 13.73
C LEU A 177 -0.06 -6.00 14.33
N ALA A 178 -0.33 -6.87 15.30
CA ALA A 178 -1.60 -6.88 16.02
C ALA A 178 -1.82 -5.61 16.88
N GLU A 179 -0.75 -5.02 17.40
CA GLU A 179 -0.78 -3.81 18.24
C GLU A 179 -0.67 -2.55 17.39
N GLY A 180 0.45 -2.41 16.66
CA GLY A 180 0.74 -1.22 15.84
C GLY A 180 -0.11 -1.11 14.58
N GLY A 181 -0.61 -2.22 14.04
CA GLY A 181 -1.48 -2.22 12.86
C GLY A 181 -2.84 -1.57 13.09
N LYS A 182 -3.37 -1.60 14.33
CA LYS A 182 -4.62 -0.91 14.67
C LYS A 182 -4.55 0.60 14.44
N GLU A 183 -3.36 1.18 14.58
CA GLU A 183 -3.14 2.61 14.33
C GLU A 183 -3.23 2.99 12.83
N ILE A 184 -3.14 2.01 11.92
CA ILE A 184 -3.26 2.24 10.47
C ILE A 184 -4.74 2.40 10.09
N ILE A 185 -5.65 1.80 10.86
CA ILE A 185 -7.08 1.70 10.54
C ILE A 185 -7.89 2.75 11.33
N SER A 186 -7.35 3.28 12.42
CA SER A 186 -7.96 4.35 13.23
C SER A 186 -7.73 5.73 12.63
#